data_bb858b31bcea442955b8d99629061fcc
#
_entry.id   bb858b31bcea442955b8d99629061fcc
#
_cell.length_a   1.000
_cell.length_b   1.000
_cell.length_c   1.000
_cell.angle_alpha   90.00
_cell.angle_beta   90.00
_cell.angle_gamma   90.00
#
_symmetry.space_group_name_H-M   'P 1'
#
loop_
_entity.id
_entity.type
_entity.pdbx_description
1 polymer ?
#
loop_
_entity_poly.entity_id
_entity_poly.type
_entity_poly.pdbx_seq_one_letter_code
_entity_poly.pdbx_strand_id
1 'polypeptide(L)'
;TKREGRASDYEILTSRLVDRVLRPLFPDNYHADTFVNIILFSSDGKDMPDALAGLAASAALAVSDIPFNGPISEVRVARIDGQFKINPTFEELAKADIDLMVGATMDNIMMVEGEMDEVSEAELLEALKFAHEAIKVQCQVQIELAEAVGSTVKRTYCHEVNDEELRKDVWEKCYDKAYEIARSGNTNKHERMAAFD
;
A
#
# COMPACT_ATOMS: atom_id res chain seq x y z
N THR A 1 -8.58 -2.80 -35.97
CA THR A 1 -7.91 -2.70 -34.67
C THR A 1 -8.96 -2.35 -33.64
N LYS A 2 -9.22 -3.26 -32.69
CA LYS A 2 -10.11 -2.99 -31.57
C LYS A 2 -9.43 -1.91 -30.71
N ARG A 3 -10.09 -0.78 -30.49
CA ARG A 3 -9.63 0.22 -29.50
C ARG A 3 -9.57 -0.49 -28.15
N GLU A 4 -8.49 -0.30 -27.42
CA GLU A 4 -8.44 -0.67 -26.01
C GLU A 4 -9.62 0.00 -25.30
N GLY A 5 -10.41 -0.81 -24.63
CA GLY A 5 -11.53 -0.32 -23.84
C GLY A 5 -11.05 0.38 -22.56
N ARG A 6 -11.98 0.95 -21.82
CA ARG A 6 -11.73 1.40 -20.45
C ARG A 6 -11.31 0.20 -19.59
N ALA A 7 -10.37 0.42 -18.64
CA ALA A 7 -10.01 -0.60 -17.67
C ALA A 7 -11.24 -1.16 -16.94
N SER A 8 -11.26 -2.46 -16.69
CA SER A 8 -12.30 -3.12 -15.92
C SER A 8 -12.28 -2.69 -14.46
N ASP A 9 -13.37 -2.91 -13.73
CA ASP A 9 -13.43 -2.58 -12.29
C ASP A 9 -12.37 -3.34 -11.49
N TYR A 10 -12.06 -4.58 -11.88
CA TYR A 10 -10.98 -5.38 -11.29
C TYR A 10 -9.60 -4.76 -11.51
N GLU A 11 -9.29 -4.32 -12.72
CA GLU A 11 -8.02 -3.63 -13.04
C GLU A 11 -7.91 -2.28 -12.30
N ILE A 12 -9.02 -1.54 -12.19
CA ILE A 12 -9.06 -0.29 -11.43
C ILE A 12 -8.81 -0.56 -9.94
N LEU A 13 -9.44 -1.59 -9.37
CA LEU A 13 -9.25 -1.96 -7.98
C LEU A 13 -7.80 -2.36 -7.72
N THR A 14 -7.24 -3.26 -8.53
CA THR A 14 -5.84 -3.69 -8.43
C THR A 14 -4.88 -2.51 -8.48
N SER A 15 -5.08 -1.59 -9.42
CA SER A 15 -4.27 -0.35 -9.53
C SER A 15 -4.35 0.50 -8.26
N ARG A 16 -5.53 0.64 -7.65
CA ARG A 16 -5.71 1.40 -6.41
C ARG A 16 -5.07 0.73 -5.20
N LEU A 17 -5.09 -0.60 -5.12
CA LEU A 17 -4.43 -1.34 -4.04
C LEU A 17 -2.92 -1.13 -4.11
N VAL A 18 -2.32 -1.30 -5.27
CA VAL A 18 -0.89 -1.04 -5.51
C VAL A 18 -0.52 0.41 -5.17
N ASP A 19 -1.30 1.39 -5.62
CA ASP A 19 -1.05 2.80 -5.30
C ASP A 19 -1.09 3.08 -3.79
N ARG A 20 -2.06 2.50 -3.07
CA ARG A 20 -2.23 2.69 -1.62
C ARG A 20 -1.07 2.14 -0.80
N VAL A 21 -0.42 1.09 -1.26
CA VAL A 21 0.72 0.48 -0.55
C VAL A 21 2.05 1.12 -0.93
N LEU A 22 2.21 1.59 -2.18
CA LEU A 22 3.45 2.19 -2.66
C LEU A 22 3.58 3.66 -2.29
N ARG A 23 2.53 4.44 -2.48
CA ARG A 23 2.56 5.91 -2.35
C ARG A 23 3.13 6.41 -1.01
N PRO A 24 2.76 5.87 0.16
CA PRO A 24 3.26 6.36 1.44
C PRO A 24 4.76 6.15 1.68
N LEU A 25 5.42 5.35 0.84
CA LEU A 25 6.82 5.00 0.99
C LEU A 25 7.78 5.84 0.12
N PHE A 26 7.24 6.73 -0.70
CA PHE A 26 8.07 7.74 -1.35
C PHE A 26 8.40 8.85 -0.35
N PRO A 27 9.64 9.38 -0.37
CA PRO A 27 10.00 10.53 0.48
C PRO A 27 9.11 11.74 0.19
N ASP A 28 8.74 12.48 1.24
CA ASP A 28 7.87 13.65 1.12
C ASP A 28 8.44 14.74 0.20
N ASN A 29 9.76 14.81 0.10
CA ASN A 29 10.48 15.76 -0.76
C ASN A 29 10.77 15.23 -2.18
N TYR A 30 10.21 14.10 -2.55
CA TYR A 30 10.32 13.55 -3.90
C TYR A 30 9.15 14.00 -4.76
N HIS A 31 9.36 15.06 -5.55
CA HIS A 31 8.32 15.71 -6.35
C HIS A 31 8.35 15.35 -7.84
N ALA A 32 9.08 14.29 -8.22
CA ALA A 32 9.07 13.82 -9.59
C ALA A 32 7.83 12.98 -9.90
N ASP A 33 7.23 13.19 -11.06
CA ASP A 33 6.16 12.32 -11.55
C ASP A 33 6.69 10.89 -11.72
N THR A 34 6.01 9.94 -11.10
CA THR A 34 6.37 8.53 -11.15
C THR A 34 5.22 7.72 -11.71
N PHE A 35 5.45 7.06 -12.83
CA PHE A 35 4.48 6.20 -13.50
C PHE A 35 4.87 4.74 -13.30
N VAL A 36 3.97 3.97 -12.71
CA VAL A 36 4.13 2.51 -12.53
C VAL A 36 3.15 1.82 -13.45
N ASN A 37 3.66 1.18 -14.50
CA ASN A 37 2.85 0.44 -15.46
C ASN A 37 3.03 -1.06 -15.23
N ILE A 38 1.93 -1.74 -14.94
CA ILE A 38 1.91 -3.18 -14.68
C ILE A 38 1.16 -3.85 -15.82
N ILE A 39 1.79 -4.82 -16.47
CA ILE A 39 1.25 -5.53 -17.61
C ILE A 39 1.20 -7.01 -17.30
N LEU A 40 0.01 -7.59 -17.34
CA LEU A 40 -0.19 -9.03 -17.25
C LEU A 40 0.03 -9.65 -18.63
N PHE A 41 1.10 -10.42 -18.80
CA PHE A 41 1.42 -11.07 -20.07
C PHE A 41 0.70 -12.40 -20.28
N SER A 42 0.49 -13.15 -19.21
CA SER A 42 -0.11 -14.49 -19.28
C SER A 42 -0.78 -14.83 -17.95
N SER A 43 -1.88 -15.55 -18.03
CA SER A 43 -2.60 -16.11 -16.88
C SER A 43 -3.15 -17.47 -17.29
N ASP A 44 -3.20 -18.41 -16.36
CA ASP A 44 -3.84 -19.71 -16.56
C ASP A 44 -5.36 -19.67 -16.32
N GLY A 45 -5.87 -18.51 -15.87
CA GLY A 45 -7.28 -18.30 -15.53
C GLY A 45 -7.73 -18.95 -14.22
N LYS A 46 -6.80 -19.48 -13.42
CA LYS A 46 -7.06 -20.09 -12.11
C LYS A 46 -6.50 -19.26 -10.98
N ASP A 47 -5.23 -18.88 -11.09
CA ASP A 47 -4.55 -18.08 -10.10
C ASP A 47 -4.88 -16.59 -10.26
N MET A 48 -5.06 -15.89 -9.14
CA MET A 48 -5.39 -14.47 -9.12
C MET A 48 -4.10 -13.64 -9.26
N PRO A 49 -3.98 -12.76 -10.27
CA PRO A 49 -2.75 -12.02 -10.52
C PRO A 49 -2.61 -10.73 -9.70
N ASP A 50 -3.63 -10.32 -8.96
CA ASP A 50 -3.70 -9.02 -8.30
C ASP A 50 -2.60 -8.81 -7.24
N ALA A 51 -2.37 -9.77 -6.37
CA ALA A 51 -1.30 -9.69 -5.37
C ALA A 51 0.10 -9.63 -6.01
N LEU A 52 0.28 -10.27 -7.17
CA LEU A 52 1.54 -10.23 -7.91
C LEU A 52 1.83 -8.84 -8.51
N ALA A 53 0.80 -8.03 -8.70
CA ALA A 53 0.94 -6.67 -9.21
C ALA A 53 1.75 -5.79 -8.24
N GLY A 54 1.46 -5.84 -6.95
CA GLY A 54 2.21 -5.13 -5.91
C GLY A 54 3.65 -5.59 -5.81
N LEU A 55 3.87 -6.92 -5.81
CA LEU A 55 5.21 -7.50 -5.82
C LEU A 55 6.03 -7.05 -7.03
N ALA A 56 5.45 -7.09 -8.23
CA ALA A 56 6.14 -6.69 -9.47
C ALA A 56 6.49 -5.20 -9.47
N ALA A 57 5.57 -4.34 -9.04
CA ALA A 57 5.81 -2.90 -8.93
C ALA A 57 6.92 -2.58 -7.93
N SER A 58 6.90 -3.20 -6.77
CA SER A 58 7.92 -3.03 -5.74
C SER A 58 9.28 -3.55 -6.18
N ALA A 59 9.34 -4.71 -6.82
CA ALA A 59 10.58 -5.25 -7.36
C ALA A 59 11.21 -4.33 -8.42
N ALA A 60 10.39 -3.73 -9.29
CA ALA A 60 10.86 -2.73 -10.26
C ALA A 60 11.45 -1.49 -9.57
N LEU A 61 10.81 -1.00 -8.50
CA LEU A 61 11.34 0.10 -7.69
C LEU A 61 12.62 -0.31 -6.94
N ALA A 62 12.68 -1.52 -6.42
CA ALA A 62 13.85 -2.03 -5.70
C ALA A 62 15.10 -2.03 -6.58
N VAL A 63 15.00 -2.42 -7.85
CA VAL A 63 16.12 -2.43 -8.81
C VAL A 63 16.36 -1.10 -9.53
N SER A 64 15.49 -0.10 -9.33
CA SER A 64 15.67 1.24 -9.86
C SER A 64 16.49 2.12 -8.91
N ASP A 65 16.91 3.28 -9.38
CA ASP A 65 17.54 4.31 -8.55
C ASP A 65 16.53 5.30 -7.93
N ILE A 66 15.22 5.08 -8.12
CA ILE A 66 14.16 5.91 -7.55
C ILE A 66 14.18 5.81 -6.03
N PRO A 67 14.12 6.94 -5.28
CA PRO A 67 14.03 6.91 -3.82
C PRO A 67 12.71 6.31 -3.38
N PHE A 68 12.79 5.19 -2.66
CA PHE A 68 11.65 4.41 -2.21
C PHE A 68 12.00 3.67 -0.91
N ASN A 69 11.21 3.85 0.13
CA ASN A 69 11.45 3.30 1.47
C ASN A 69 10.85 1.88 1.63
N GLY A 70 10.77 1.12 0.52
CA GLY A 70 10.38 -0.28 0.51
C GLY A 70 11.57 -1.22 0.76
N PRO A 71 11.46 -2.49 0.38
CA PRO A 71 10.40 -3.03 -0.47
C PRO A 71 9.07 -3.29 0.26
N ILE A 72 8.04 -3.45 -0.54
CA ILE A 72 6.74 -3.98 -0.10
C ILE A 72 6.40 -5.27 -0.84
N SER A 73 5.43 -5.99 -0.33
CA SER A 73 4.67 -6.93 -1.14
C SER A 73 3.20 -6.94 -0.75
N GLU A 74 2.41 -7.54 -1.59
CA GLU A 74 1.00 -7.79 -1.35
C GLU A 74 0.72 -9.29 -1.42
N VAL A 75 -0.15 -9.78 -0.56
CA VAL A 75 -0.71 -11.12 -0.62
C VAL A 75 -2.21 -11.06 -0.37
N ARG A 76 -2.94 -11.92 -1.06
CA ARG A 76 -4.31 -12.22 -0.70
C ARG A 76 -4.30 -13.34 0.33
N VAL A 77 -4.96 -13.15 1.45
CA VAL A 77 -5.18 -14.21 2.45
C VAL A 77 -6.66 -14.54 2.50
N ALA A 78 -6.97 -15.82 2.36
CA ALA A 78 -8.31 -16.36 2.52
C ALA A 78 -8.36 -17.36 3.66
N ARG A 79 -9.53 -17.49 4.31
CA ARG A 79 -9.80 -18.61 5.21
C ARG A 79 -10.84 -19.53 4.58
N ILE A 80 -10.48 -20.81 4.43
CA ILE A 80 -11.29 -21.83 3.78
C ILE A 80 -11.33 -23.04 4.71
N ASP A 81 -12.51 -23.49 5.10
CA ASP A 81 -12.69 -24.57 6.06
C ASP A 81 -11.88 -24.39 7.36
N GLY A 82 -11.80 -23.15 7.84
CA GLY A 82 -11.05 -22.75 9.05
C GLY A 82 -9.53 -22.69 8.90
N GLN A 83 -8.98 -22.84 7.68
CA GLN A 83 -7.54 -22.77 7.42
C GLN A 83 -7.18 -21.56 6.56
N PHE A 84 -6.11 -20.85 6.95
CA PHE A 84 -5.59 -19.74 6.18
C PHE A 84 -4.80 -20.23 4.95
N LYS A 85 -5.00 -19.55 3.83
CA LYS A 85 -4.27 -19.78 2.59
C LYS A 85 -3.83 -18.46 1.98
N ILE A 86 -2.57 -18.42 1.51
CA ILE A 86 -2.02 -17.29 0.76
C ILE A 86 -2.30 -17.50 -0.72
N ASN A 87 -2.75 -16.43 -1.39
CA ASN A 87 -3.03 -16.36 -2.82
C ASN A 87 -3.88 -17.55 -3.30
N PRO A 88 -5.12 -17.67 -2.81
CA PRO A 88 -6.03 -18.74 -3.22
C PRO A 88 -6.37 -18.61 -4.71
N THR A 89 -6.78 -19.70 -5.32
CA THR A 89 -7.38 -19.68 -6.65
C THR A 89 -8.79 -19.05 -6.62
N PHE A 90 -9.33 -18.67 -7.78
CA PHE A 90 -10.70 -18.17 -7.87
C PHE A 90 -11.75 -19.17 -7.31
N GLU A 91 -11.56 -20.48 -7.56
CA GLU A 91 -12.47 -21.51 -7.06
C GLU A 91 -12.42 -21.67 -5.55
N GLU A 92 -11.26 -21.51 -4.96
CA GLU A 92 -11.04 -21.58 -3.52
C GLU A 92 -11.59 -20.35 -2.81
N LEU A 93 -11.34 -19.16 -3.38
CA LEU A 93 -11.84 -17.91 -2.84
C LEU A 93 -13.37 -17.86 -2.72
N ALA A 94 -14.08 -18.47 -3.66
CA ALA A 94 -15.54 -18.57 -3.64
C ALA A 94 -16.12 -19.33 -2.43
N LYS A 95 -15.27 -20.02 -1.65
CA LYS A 95 -15.65 -20.78 -0.44
C LYS A 95 -15.10 -20.14 0.85
N ALA A 96 -14.38 -19.04 0.72
CA ALA A 96 -13.73 -18.40 1.83
C ALA A 96 -14.72 -17.56 2.65
N ASP A 97 -14.56 -17.57 3.97
CA ASP A 97 -15.25 -16.68 4.91
C ASP A 97 -14.41 -15.45 5.29
N ILE A 98 -13.14 -15.44 4.90
CA ILE A 98 -12.23 -14.28 4.93
C ILE A 98 -11.60 -14.16 3.56
N ASP A 99 -11.68 -12.97 2.96
CA ASP A 99 -10.97 -12.55 1.76
C ASP A 99 -10.33 -11.19 2.00
N LEU A 100 -9.02 -11.16 2.22
CA LEU A 100 -8.27 -9.95 2.50
C LEU A 100 -7.08 -9.82 1.57
N MET A 101 -6.92 -8.64 0.96
CA MET A 101 -5.66 -8.20 0.38
C MET A 101 -4.88 -7.43 1.42
N VAL A 102 -3.67 -7.86 1.70
CA VAL A 102 -2.77 -7.24 2.68
C VAL A 102 -1.50 -6.79 1.97
N GLY A 103 -1.15 -5.52 2.14
CA GLY A 103 0.10 -4.95 1.67
C GLY A 103 0.96 -4.48 2.84
N ALA A 104 2.25 -4.86 2.83
CA ALA A 104 3.15 -4.57 3.95
C ALA A 104 4.61 -4.42 3.50
N THR A 105 5.40 -3.77 4.35
CA THR A 105 6.86 -3.80 4.35
C THR A 105 7.37 -4.96 5.21
N MET A 106 8.68 -5.06 5.43
CA MET A 106 9.26 -5.99 6.40
C MET A 106 8.69 -5.80 7.81
N ASP A 107 8.41 -4.55 8.21
CA ASP A 107 8.12 -4.20 9.59
C ASP A 107 6.67 -3.77 9.82
N ASN A 108 6.01 -3.20 8.80
CA ASN A 108 4.73 -2.54 8.96
C ASN A 108 3.70 -2.98 7.94
N ILE A 109 2.46 -3.23 8.41
CA ILE A 109 1.30 -3.41 7.54
C ILE A 109 0.86 -2.02 7.07
N MET A 110 0.81 -1.83 5.75
CA MET A 110 0.53 -0.54 5.11
C MET A 110 -0.90 -0.44 4.59
N MET A 111 -1.48 -1.56 4.20
CA MET A 111 -2.80 -1.59 3.57
C MET A 111 -3.50 -2.91 3.88
N VAL A 112 -4.77 -2.81 4.21
CA VAL A 112 -5.71 -3.94 4.34
C VAL A 112 -6.98 -3.57 3.60
N GLU A 113 -7.46 -4.45 2.75
CA GLU A 113 -8.72 -4.31 2.02
C GLU A 113 -9.35 -5.68 1.87
N GLY A 114 -10.66 -5.79 2.01
CA GLY A 114 -11.33 -7.06 1.77
C GLY A 114 -12.69 -7.14 2.42
N GLU A 115 -13.22 -8.34 2.45
CA GLU A 115 -14.53 -8.67 3.00
C GLU A 115 -14.46 -9.96 3.82
N MET A 116 -15.42 -10.13 4.73
CA MET A 116 -15.47 -11.30 5.59
C MET A 116 -16.88 -11.53 6.14
N ASP A 117 -17.21 -12.79 6.42
CA ASP A 117 -18.49 -13.23 6.93
C ASP A 117 -18.50 -13.28 8.46
N GLU A 118 -18.74 -12.11 9.11
CA GLU A 118 -18.94 -11.98 10.56
C GLU A 118 -17.86 -12.65 11.44
N VAL A 119 -16.58 -12.52 11.04
CA VAL A 119 -15.45 -13.05 11.82
C VAL A 119 -15.10 -12.14 13.00
N SER A 120 -14.48 -12.70 14.03
CA SER A 120 -14.03 -11.92 15.18
C SER A 120 -12.75 -11.12 14.89
N GLU A 121 -12.52 -10.07 15.69
CA GLU A 121 -11.30 -9.25 15.59
C GLU A 121 -10.02 -10.09 15.85
N ALA A 122 -10.12 -11.13 16.71
CA ALA A 122 -9.01 -12.03 16.98
C ALA A 122 -8.63 -12.85 15.74
N GLU A 123 -9.61 -13.40 15.04
CA GLU A 123 -9.41 -14.14 13.79
C GLU A 123 -8.86 -13.25 12.68
N LEU A 124 -9.37 -12.02 12.56
CA LEU A 124 -8.83 -11.02 11.64
C LEU A 124 -7.34 -10.74 11.93
N LEU A 125 -6.98 -10.55 13.18
CA LEU A 125 -5.60 -10.32 13.59
C LEU A 125 -4.69 -11.51 13.25
N GLU A 126 -5.18 -12.74 13.38
CA GLU A 126 -4.44 -13.95 12.98
C GLU A 126 -4.22 -13.98 11.46
N ALA A 127 -5.26 -13.66 10.66
CA ALA A 127 -5.14 -13.56 9.21
C ALA A 127 -4.07 -12.52 8.78
N LEU A 128 -4.07 -11.35 9.43
CA LEU A 128 -3.07 -10.29 9.16
C LEU A 128 -1.65 -10.72 9.51
N LYS A 129 -1.45 -11.39 10.62
CA LYS A 129 -0.14 -11.95 11.00
C LYS A 129 0.33 -12.99 10.00
N PHE A 130 -0.56 -13.89 9.59
CA PHE A 130 -0.26 -14.92 8.62
C PHE A 130 0.14 -14.33 7.27
N ALA A 131 -0.57 -13.31 6.78
CA ALA A 131 -0.24 -12.57 5.58
C ALA A 131 1.13 -11.89 5.69
N HIS A 132 1.41 -11.23 6.83
CA HIS A 132 2.66 -10.50 7.02
C HIS A 132 3.89 -11.40 6.99
N GLU A 133 3.83 -12.60 7.57
CA GLU A 133 4.94 -13.55 7.49
C GLU A 133 5.25 -13.98 6.04
N ALA A 134 4.23 -14.17 5.20
CA ALA A 134 4.43 -14.45 3.78
C ALA A 134 5.04 -13.24 3.02
N ILE A 135 4.59 -12.02 3.35
CA ILE A 135 5.10 -10.78 2.76
C ILE A 135 6.58 -10.57 3.09
N LYS A 136 6.99 -10.82 4.33
CA LYS A 136 8.41 -10.70 4.74
C LYS A 136 9.35 -11.51 3.86
N VAL A 137 8.97 -12.75 3.52
CA VAL A 137 9.77 -13.59 2.62
C VAL A 137 9.92 -12.95 1.25
N GLN A 138 8.83 -12.39 0.71
CA GLN A 138 8.85 -11.73 -0.59
C GLN A 138 9.63 -10.41 -0.57
N CYS A 139 9.58 -9.66 0.53
CA CYS A 139 10.40 -8.46 0.72
C CYS A 139 11.88 -8.81 0.80
N GLN A 140 12.25 -9.87 1.52
CA GLN A 140 13.63 -10.32 1.64
C GLN A 140 14.23 -10.67 0.27
N VAL A 141 13.49 -11.39 -0.58
CA VAL A 141 13.94 -11.73 -1.94
C VAL A 141 14.15 -10.49 -2.81
N GLN A 142 13.36 -9.45 -2.63
CA GLN A 142 13.54 -8.18 -3.35
C GLN A 142 14.80 -7.43 -2.90
N ILE A 143 15.15 -7.48 -1.60
CA ILE A 143 16.40 -6.93 -1.08
C ILE A 143 17.60 -7.66 -1.72
N GLU A 144 17.59 -8.99 -1.71
CA GLU A 144 18.60 -9.81 -2.34
C GLU A 144 18.73 -9.55 -3.85
N LEU A 145 17.62 -9.34 -4.53
CA LEU A 145 17.59 -8.95 -5.94
C LEU A 145 18.28 -7.60 -6.17
N ALA A 146 17.95 -6.58 -5.37
CA ALA A 146 18.55 -5.26 -5.47
C ALA A 146 20.09 -5.31 -5.22
N GLU A 147 20.54 -6.12 -4.26
CA GLU A 147 21.96 -6.36 -4.01
C GLU A 147 22.63 -7.06 -5.18
N ALA A 148 22.01 -8.12 -5.72
CA ALA A 148 22.57 -8.90 -6.84
C ALA A 148 22.76 -8.09 -8.12
N VAL A 149 21.87 -7.12 -8.37
CA VAL A 149 21.98 -6.20 -9.54
C VAL A 149 22.79 -4.93 -9.23
N GLY A 150 23.24 -4.73 -7.99
CA GLY A 150 24.01 -3.55 -7.59
C GLY A 150 23.18 -2.27 -7.47
N SER A 151 21.87 -2.37 -7.26
CA SER A 151 20.94 -1.22 -7.27
C SER A 151 20.58 -0.74 -5.85
N THR A 152 21.55 -0.75 -4.94
CA THR A 152 21.36 -0.37 -3.53
C THR A 152 21.40 1.13 -3.28
N VAL A 153 21.97 1.91 -4.23
CA VAL A 153 22.10 3.35 -4.12
C VAL A 153 20.94 4.03 -4.83
N LYS A 154 20.15 4.81 -4.09
CA LYS A 154 19.03 5.58 -4.62
C LYS A 154 19.48 7.01 -4.94
N ARG A 155 18.89 7.61 -5.99
CA ARG A 155 19.17 9.00 -6.36
C ARG A 155 18.69 9.95 -5.27
N THR A 156 19.43 11.03 -5.08
CA THR A 156 18.97 12.16 -4.28
C THR A 156 18.20 13.10 -5.18
N TYR A 157 17.00 13.46 -4.77
CA TYR A 157 16.15 14.38 -5.52
C TYR A 157 15.37 15.27 -4.55
N CYS A 158 15.69 16.55 -4.53
CA CYS A 158 14.95 17.55 -3.78
C CYS A 158 15.06 18.90 -4.49
N HIS A 159 13.92 19.48 -4.85
CA HIS A 159 13.81 20.84 -5.40
C HIS A 159 13.05 21.76 -4.43
N GLU A 160 12.92 21.38 -3.18
CA GLU A 160 12.25 22.21 -2.18
C GLU A 160 13.09 23.42 -1.82
N VAL A 161 12.41 24.55 -1.74
CA VAL A 161 12.94 25.77 -1.12
C VAL A 161 12.18 25.95 0.18
N ASN A 162 12.82 25.65 1.29
CA ASN A 162 12.23 25.75 2.60
C ASN A 162 12.57 27.11 3.23
N ASP A 163 11.54 27.88 3.60
CA ASP A 163 11.65 29.09 4.39
C ASP A 163 11.38 28.74 5.86
N GLU A 164 12.45 28.53 6.61
CA GLU A 164 12.35 28.13 8.03
C GLU A 164 11.83 29.28 8.92
N GLU A 165 12.04 30.53 8.54
CA GLU A 165 11.50 31.68 9.28
C GLU A 165 9.99 31.77 9.13
N LEU A 166 9.49 31.62 7.89
CA LEU A 166 8.06 31.57 7.62
C LEU A 166 7.39 30.37 8.29
N ARG A 167 8.03 29.21 8.26
CA ARG A 167 7.53 28.02 8.92
C ARG A 167 7.36 28.21 10.43
N LYS A 168 8.36 28.81 11.06
CA LYS A 168 8.34 29.14 12.49
C LYS A 168 7.24 30.15 12.81
N ASP A 169 7.12 31.20 12.01
CA ASP A 169 6.11 32.25 12.19
C ASP A 169 4.68 31.67 12.08
N VAL A 170 4.44 30.81 11.09
CA VAL A 170 3.15 30.11 10.93
C VAL A 170 2.89 29.19 12.12
N TRP A 171 3.91 28.44 12.58
CA TRP A 171 3.78 27.56 13.73
C TRP A 171 3.38 28.34 14.99
N GLU A 172 4.12 29.42 15.32
CA GLU A 172 3.87 30.23 16.50
C GLU A 172 2.47 30.88 16.50
N LYS A 173 1.95 31.21 15.31
CA LYS A 173 0.62 31.85 15.18
C LYS A 173 -0.56 30.88 15.18
N CYS A 174 -0.36 29.67 14.71
CA CYS A 174 -1.46 28.75 14.40
C CYS A 174 -1.51 27.53 15.31
N TYR A 175 -0.37 27.05 15.84
CA TYR A 175 -0.32 25.76 16.53
C TYR A 175 -1.27 25.68 17.72
N ASP A 176 -1.23 26.62 18.64
CA ASP A 176 -2.04 26.57 19.86
C ASP A 176 -3.53 26.62 19.54
N LYS A 177 -3.92 27.43 18.56
CA LYS A 177 -5.31 27.51 18.12
C LYS A 177 -5.80 26.20 17.52
N ALA A 178 -5.02 25.61 16.61
CA ALA A 178 -5.35 24.33 15.99
C ALA A 178 -5.39 23.20 17.02
N TYR A 179 -4.45 23.21 17.97
CA TYR A 179 -4.38 22.24 19.05
C TYR A 179 -5.62 22.29 19.96
N GLU A 180 -6.07 23.50 20.38
CA GLU A 180 -7.26 23.65 21.22
C GLU A 180 -8.53 23.20 20.50
N ILE A 181 -8.68 23.48 19.20
CA ILE A 181 -9.82 22.97 18.40
C ILE A 181 -9.78 21.45 18.36
N ALA A 182 -8.64 20.83 18.07
CA ALA A 182 -8.51 19.39 18.04
C ALA A 182 -8.80 18.75 19.42
N ARG A 183 -8.27 19.36 20.50
CA ARG A 183 -8.46 18.90 21.87
C ARG A 183 -9.90 19.00 22.36
N SER A 184 -10.70 19.94 21.80
CA SER A 184 -12.10 20.12 22.19
C SER A 184 -12.95 18.86 21.98
N GLY A 185 -12.52 17.93 21.13
CA GLY A 185 -13.21 16.69 20.85
C GLY A 185 -14.59 16.88 20.22
N ASN A 186 -14.86 18.03 19.58
CA ASN A 186 -16.13 18.29 18.94
C ASN A 186 -16.39 17.25 17.83
N THR A 187 -17.42 16.42 18.01
CA THR A 187 -17.82 15.38 17.08
C THR A 187 -18.60 15.92 15.87
N ASN A 188 -19.15 17.14 15.96
CA ASN A 188 -19.84 17.77 14.84
C ASN A 188 -18.82 18.21 13.77
N LYS A 189 -18.85 17.54 12.63
CA LYS A 189 -17.93 17.78 11.52
C LYS A 189 -17.98 19.24 11.01
N HIS A 190 -19.17 19.81 10.87
CA HIS A 190 -19.34 21.16 10.31
C HIS A 190 -18.83 22.25 11.25
N GLU A 191 -19.14 22.14 12.54
CA GLU A 191 -18.64 23.08 13.54
C GLU A 191 -17.12 23.01 13.69
N ARG A 192 -16.56 21.79 13.67
CA ARG A 192 -15.10 21.59 13.73
C ARG A 192 -14.40 22.18 12.49
N MET A 193 -14.95 21.98 11.29
CA MET A 193 -14.39 22.59 10.08
C MET A 193 -14.42 24.12 10.16
N ALA A 194 -15.58 24.70 10.52
CA ALA A 194 -15.71 26.16 10.66
C ALA A 194 -14.79 26.77 11.75
N ALA A 195 -14.38 25.98 12.73
CA ALA A 195 -13.45 26.42 13.76
C ALA A 195 -11.98 26.44 13.28
N PHE A 196 -11.64 25.62 12.26
CA PHE A 196 -10.30 25.63 11.65
C PHE A 196 -10.14 26.70 10.57
N ASP A 197 -11.25 27.14 9.94
CA ASP A 197 -11.29 28.20 8.94
C ASP A 197 -11.16 29.60 9.60
#